data_40309f1499b5c8619b643476c7f5ea5a
#
_entry.id   40309f1499b5c8619b643476c7f5ea5a
#
_cell.length_a   1.000
_cell.length_b   1.000
_cell.length_c   1.000
_cell.angle_alpha   90.00
_cell.angle_beta   90.00
_cell.angle_gamma   90.00
#
_symmetry.space_group_name_H-M   'P 1'
#
loop_
_entity.id
_entity.type
_entity.pdbx_description
1 polymer ?
#
loop_
_entity_poly.entity_id
_entity_poly.type
_entity_poly.pdbx_seq_one_letter_code
_entity_poly.pdbx_strand_id
1 'polypeptide(L)'
;MHIPSIEKTSDIEILSFKDALESAFVPNNSYNIDKWLYAPAFYSEYRYILGTKGKNPLICIGINPSTAEPDNLDNTLKSVERVAHFNGYDSFIMFNVYAQRATNPDDMELELNIKLHDENMKAFEYILGLYSDGNTPSVWAAWGTIIEKRSYLFDCVRDFVNAGKNHGAKWYTAGKKSKTGHPHHPLYLSKTSVLDDFEPTEYINSFKTKER
;
A
#
# COMPACT_ATOMS: atom_id res chain seq x y z
N MET A 1 -5.19 -1.22 18.49
CA MET A 1 -5.47 -2.45 17.74
C MET A 1 -6.76 -2.22 16.96
N HIS A 2 -6.77 -2.50 15.65
CA HIS A 2 -7.99 -2.50 14.85
C HIS A 2 -8.40 -3.95 14.61
N ILE A 3 -9.59 -4.29 15.05
CA ILE A 3 -10.24 -5.57 14.75
C ILE A 3 -11.40 -5.19 13.82
N PRO A 4 -11.48 -5.75 12.61
CA PRO A 4 -12.60 -5.50 11.72
C PRO A 4 -13.91 -5.78 12.43
N SER A 5 -14.93 -4.99 12.14
CA SER A 5 -16.27 -5.29 12.62
C SER A 5 -16.67 -6.69 12.13
N ILE A 6 -17.51 -7.39 12.88
CA ILE A 6 -18.02 -8.72 12.50
C ILE A 6 -18.83 -8.62 11.18
N GLU A 7 -19.29 -7.43 10.85
CA GLU A 7 -19.91 -7.11 9.58
C GLU A 7 -18.83 -7.10 8.47
N LYS A 8 -19.13 -7.76 7.38
CA LYS A 8 -18.25 -7.77 6.19
C LYS A 8 -18.13 -6.35 5.64
N THR A 9 -17.01 -6.02 4.95
CA THR A 9 -16.88 -4.71 4.28
C THR A 9 -17.97 -4.50 3.22
N SER A 10 -18.63 -5.56 2.72
CA SER A 10 -19.83 -5.46 1.88
C SER A 10 -21.00 -4.75 2.56
N ASP A 11 -21.05 -4.76 3.89
CA ASP A 11 -22.15 -4.18 4.70
C ASP A 11 -21.81 -2.74 5.13
N ILE A 12 -20.61 -2.26 4.80
CA ILE A 12 -20.11 -0.92 5.10
C ILE A 12 -20.20 -0.05 3.85
N GLU A 13 -20.55 1.20 4.01
CA GLU A 13 -20.48 2.16 2.91
C GLU A 13 -19.04 2.38 2.49
N ILE A 14 -18.67 1.80 1.33
CA ILE A 14 -17.39 2.02 0.69
C ILE A 14 -17.51 3.25 -0.21
N LEU A 15 -16.83 4.34 0.17
CA LEU A 15 -16.73 5.53 -0.67
C LEU A 15 -16.01 5.20 -1.96
N SER A 16 -16.43 5.81 -3.06
CA SER A 16 -15.61 5.83 -4.26
C SER A 16 -14.26 6.47 -3.96
N PHE A 17 -13.21 6.08 -4.66
CA PHE A 17 -11.91 6.74 -4.50
C PHE A 17 -12.00 8.24 -4.79
N LYS A 18 -12.84 8.65 -5.75
CA LYS A 18 -13.09 10.06 -6.06
C LYS A 18 -13.58 10.83 -4.83
N ASP A 19 -14.61 10.33 -4.16
CA ASP A 19 -15.20 11.00 -2.98
C ASP A 19 -14.21 10.96 -1.79
N ALA A 20 -13.48 9.85 -1.64
CA ALA A 20 -12.43 9.72 -0.62
C ALA A 20 -11.28 10.72 -0.85
N LEU A 21 -10.88 10.93 -2.11
CA LEU A 21 -9.86 11.90 -2.49
C LEU A 21 -10.33 13.33 -2.29
N GLU A 22 -11.56 13.66 -2.69
CA GLU A 22 -12.15 14.99 -2.49
C GLU A 22 -12.17 15.32 -0.99
N SER A 23 -12.51 14.37 -0.12
CA SER A 23 -12.46 14.54 1.33
C SER A 23 -11.06 14.86 1.85
N ALA A 24 -10.00 14.31 1.24
CA ALA A 24 -8.61 14.50 1.65
C ALA A 24 -8.08 15.92 1.40
N PHE A 25 -8.78 16.72 0.61
CA PHE A 25 -8.43 18.12 0.34
C PHE A 25 -9.28 19.13 1.15
N VAL A 26 -10.24 18.65 1.92
CA VAL A 26 -11.04 19.51 2.80
C VAL A 26 -10.26 19.78 4.09
N PRO A 27 -9.98 21.06 4.44
CA PRO A 27 -9.35 21.39 5.71
C PRO A 27 -10.11 20.81 6.90
N ASN A 28 -9.40 20.21 7.80
CA ASN A 28 -9.96 19.65 9.05
C ASN A 28 -9.04 19.96 10.23
N ASN A 29 -9.54 19.77 11.44
CA ASN A 29 -8.77 20.05 12.66
C ASN A 29 -7.96 18.84 13.17
N SER A 30 -8.05 17.69 12.51
CA SER A 30 -7.44 16.45 12.99
C SER A 30 -5.98 16.31 12.56
N TYR A 31 -5.61 16.86 11.40
CA TYR A 31 -4.25 16.82 10.88
C TYR A 31 -4.02 17.92 9.82
N ASN A 32 -2.75 18.21 9.54
CA ASN A 32 -2.37 19.19 8.52
C ASN A 32 -2.48 18.58 7.11
N ILE A 33 -3.46 19.02 6.32
CA ILE A 33 -3.67 18.57 4.94
C ILE A 33 -2.56 18.99 3.97
N ASP A 34 -1.76 20.02 4.28
CA ASP A 34 -0.62 20.40 3.44
C ASP A 34 0.55 19.44 3.60
N LYS A 35 0.62 18.73 4.74
CA LYS A 35 1.61 17.70 5.03
C LYS A 35 1.17 16.32 4.60
N TRP A 36 -0.10 15.97 4.85
CA TRP A 36 -0.61 14.62 4.71
C TRP A 36 -1.52 14.44 3.50
N LEU A 37 -1.40 13.28 2.86
CA LEU A 37 -2.38 12.74 1.93
C LEU A 37 -3.01 11.52 2.60
N TYR A 38 -4.29 11.60 2.97
CA TYR A 38 -5.01 10.57 3.70
C TYR A 38 -6.40 10.37 3.09
N ALA A 39 -6.66 9.21 2.52
CA ALA A 39 -7.92 8.89 1.85
C ALA A 39 -8.45 7.52 2.28
N PRO A 40 -9.70 7.46 2.78
CA PRO A 40 -10.56 8.59 3.13
C PRO A 40 -9.99 9.44 4.27
N ALA A 41 -10.41 10.70 4.38
CA ALA A 41 -9.88 11.68 5.32
C ALA A 41 -10.30 11.46 6.79
N PHE A 42 -10.80 10.30 7.12
CA PHE A 42 -11.25 9.88 8.44
C PHE A 42 -10.92 8.40 8.69
N TYR A 43 -10.91 8.01 9.97
CA TYR A 43 -10.70 6.61 10.33
C TYR A 43 -11.93 5.77 9.97
N SER A 44 -11.71 4.72 9.18
CA SER A 44 -12.76 3.80 8.73
C SER A 44 -12.24 2.36 8.71
N GLU A 45 -13.07 1.40 8.35
CA GLU A 45 -12.72 -0.02 8.21
C GLU A 45 -11.74 -0.29 7.04
N TYR A 46 -11.44 0.71 6.23
CA TYR A 46 -10.52 0.61 5.11
C TYR A 46 -9.69 1.89 4.95
N ARG A 47 -8.61 1.81 4.20
CA ARG A 47 -7.74 2.94 3.87
C ARG A 47 -7.11 2.73 2.49
N TYR A 48 -7.34 3.66 1.58
CA TYR A 48 -6.70 3.63 0.26
C TYR A 48 -5.28 4.18 0.33
N ILE A 49 -5.10 5.39 0.89
CA ILE A 49 -3.83 6.11 0.92
C ILE A 49 -3.52 6.61 2.33
N LEU A 50 -2.25 6.53 2.70
CA LEU A 50 -1.67 7.34 3.77
C LEU A 50 -0.23 7.68 3.42
N GLY A 51 0.08 8.97 3.31
CA GLY A 51 1.43 9.41 2.98
C GLY A 51 1.69 10.86 3.32
N THR A 52 2.94 11.26 3.18
CA THR A 52 3.35 12.66 3.26
C THR A 52 3.51 13.24 1.87
N LYS A 53 3.12 14.51 1.71
CA LYS A 53 3.27 15.24 0.45
C LYS A 53 4.73 15.66 0.27
N GLY A 54 5.27 15.47 -0.94
CA GLY A 54 6.63 15.85 -1.30
C GLY A 54 6.80 15.87 -2.83
N LYS A 55 8.01 16.16 -3.28
CA LYS A 55 8.34 16.24 -4.71
C LYS A 55 8.84 14.92 -5.27
N ASN A 56 9.39 14.07 -4.40
CA ASN A 56 9.96 12.78 -4.77
C ASN A 56 9.52 11.69 -3.77
N PRO A 57 8.23 11.30 -3.78
CA PRO A 57 7.72 10.28 -2.87
C PRO A 57 8.15 8.87 -3.28
N LEU A 58 8.48 8.02 -2.28
CA LEU A 58 8.55 6.58 -2.45
C LEU A 58 7.15 5.99 -2.25
N ILE A 59 6.62 5.31 -3.26
CA ILE A 59 5.37 4.56 -3.13
C ILE A 59 5.70 3.20 -2.50
N CYS A 60 5.07 2.86 -1.38
CA CYS A 60 5.25 1.58 -0.70
C CYS A 60 3.95 0.78 -0.73
N ILE A 61 4.02 -0.52 -1.06
CA ILE A 61 2.85 -1.40 -1.08
C ILE A 61 3.02 -2.47 0.00
N GLY A 62 2.30 -2.32 1.12
CA GLY A 62 2.17 -3.33 2.18
C GLY A 62 1.06 -4.32 1.91
N ILE A 63 0.68 -5.12 2.90
CA ILE A 63 -0.36 -6.14 2.73
C ILE A 63 -1.76 -5.58 3.00
N ASN A 64 -1.99 -5.05 4.17
CA ASN A 64 -3.25 -4.43 4.59
C ASN A 64 -2.98 -3.31 5.61
N PRO A 65 -3.82 -2.27 5.70
CA PRO A 65 -3.66 -1.23 6.71
C PRO A 65 -4.02 -1.73 8.11
N SER A 66 -3.39 -1.13 9.12
CA SER A 66 -3.73 -1.33 10.53
C SER A 66 -4.26 -0.02 11.13
N THR A 67 -3.68 0.45 12.22
CA THR A 67 -4.19 1.59 12.99
C THR A 67 -3.63 2.95 12.61
N ALA A 68 -2.63 3.00 11.72
CA ALA A 68 -1.95 4.25 11.39
C ALA A 68 -2.87 5.29 10.76
N GLU A 69 -2.66 6.54 11.19
CA GLU A 69 -3.32 7.76 10.74
C GLU A 69 -2.29 8.88 10.60
N PRO A 70 -2.63 10.02 9.99
CA PRO A 70 -1.80 11.23 10.04
C PRO A 70 -1.36 11.57 11.47
N ASP A 71 -0.11 11.98 11.62
CA ASP A 71 0.56 12.31 12.90
C ASP A 71 0.60 11.19 13.97
N ASN A 72 0.01 10.01 13.66
CA ASN A 72 0.01 8.82 14.52
C ASN A 72 0.37 7.56 13.73
N LEU A 73 1.59 7.52 13.20
CA LEU A 73 2.09 6.37 12.45
C LEU A 73 2.36 5.17 13.36
N ASP A 74 1.97 3.98 12.92
CA ASP A 74 2.39 2.73 13.53
C ASP A 74 3.88 2.41 13.23
N ASN A 75 4.39 1.34 13.82
CA ASN A 75 5.79 0.95 13.64
C ASN A 75 6.14 0.59 12.19
N THR A 76 5.19 0.08 11.43
CA THR A 76 5.38 -0.23 10.00
C THR A 76 5.60 1.04 9.21
N LEU A 77 4.71 2.04 9.34
CA LEU A 77 4.81 3.28 8.58
C LEU A 77 5.99 4.15 9.06
N LYS A 78 6.34 4.13 10.35
CA LYS A 78 7.59 4.74 10.83
C LYS A 78 8.82 4.11 10.18
N SER A 79 8.79 2.80 9.90
CA SER A 79 9.86 2.14 9.17
C SER A 79 9.88 2.53 7.69
N VAL A 80 8.70 2.61 7.06
CA VAL A 80 8.58 3.08 5.66
C VAL A 80 9.14 4.48 5.50
N GLU A 81 8.76 5.43 6.35
CA GLU A 81 9.25 6.81 6.34
C GLU A 81 10.79 6.85 6.46
N ARG A 82 11.36 6.12 7.43
CA ARG A 82 12.82 6.07 7.62
C ARG A 82 13.57 5.50 6.44
N VAL A 83 13.06 4.40 5.84
CA VAL A 83 13.69 3.76 4.68
C VAL A 83 13.57 4.68 3.46
N ALA A 84 12.43 5.34 3.25
CA ALA A 84 12.26 6.31 2.18
C ALA A 84 13.31 7.43 2.28
N HIS A 85 13.42 8.09 3.43
CA HIS A 85 14.38 9.17 3.64
C HIS A 85 15.85 8.69 3.51
N PHE A 86 16.18 7.51 4.03
CA PHE A 86 17.53 6.95 3.90
C PHE A 86 17.93 6.71 2.44
N ASN A 87 16.97 6.39 1.57
CA ASN A 87 17.19 6.16 0.14
C ASN A 87 16.98 7.42 -0.73
N GLY A 88 16.93 8.63 -0.11
CA GLY A 88 16.92 9.91 -0.82
C GLY A 88 15.54 10.37 -1.30
N TYR A 89 14.46 9.75 -0.83
CA TYR A 89 13.10 10.24 -1.06
C TYR A 89 12.73 11.29 0.00
N ASP A 90 11.99 12.31 -0.38
CA ASP A 90 11.58 13.38 0.53
C ASP A 90 10.25 13.10 1.25
N SER A 91 9.55 12.08 0.81
CA SER A 91 8.22 11.71 1.29
C SER A 91 7.91 10.25 0.97
N PHE A 92 6.78 9.75 1.45
CA PHE A 92 6.30 8.40 1.13
C PHE A 92 4.78 8.39 0.90
N ILE A 93 4.32 7.43 0.10
CA ILE A 93 2.89 7.15 -0.08
C ILE A 93 2.68 5.66 0.15
N MET A 94 1.89 5.31 1.18
CA MET A 94 1.59 3.92 1.54
C MET A 94 0.29 3.47 0.91
N PHE A 95 0.38 2.43 0.11
CA PHE A 95 -0.70 1.57 -0.35
C PHE A 95 -0.67 0.21 0.34
N ASN A 96 -1.73 -0.54 0.17
CA ASN A 96 -1.79 -1.92 0.61
C ASN A 96 -2.43 -2.78 -0.48
N VAL A 97 -1.98 -4.03 -0.58
CA VAL A 97 -2.52 -5.00 -1.54
C VAL A 97 -4.03 -5.13 -1.38
N TYR A 98 -4.51 -5.15 -0.13
CA TYR A 98 -5.94 -5.10 0.18
C TYR A 98 -6.23 -3.96 1.15
N ALA A 99 -7.23 -3.15 0.87
CA ALA A 99 -7.46 -1.89 1.59
C ALA A 99 -8.16 -2.05 2.95
N GLN A 100 -8.70 -3.23 3.30
CA GLN A 100 -9.34 -3.49 4.58
C GLN A 100 -8.35 -3.34 5.74
N ARG A 101 -8.75 -2.62 6.79
CA ARG A 101 -7.96 -2.53 8.02
C ARG A 101 -8.09 -3.82 8.84
N ALA A 102 -6.94 -4.35 9.26
CA ALA A 102 -6.85 -5.41 10.24
C ALA A 102 -5.48 -5.36 10.92
N THR A 103 -5.43 -5.36 12.26
CA THR A 103 -4.15 -5.44 12.98
C THR A 103 -3.60 -6.86 12.93
N ASN A 104 -4.46 -7.87 13.07
CA ASN A 104 -4.11 -9.25 12.82
C ASN A 104 -4.51 -9.60 11.37
N PRO A 105 -3.58 -10.00 10.51
CA PRO A 105 -3.89 -10.39 9.14
C PRO A 105 -4.90 -11.55 9.00
N ASP A 106 -5.06 -12.37 10.04
CA ASP A 106 -6.07 -13.44 10.06
C ASP A 106 -7.50 -12.90 10.11
N ASP A 107 -7.68 -11.65 10.53
CA ASP A 107 -8.98 -10.98 10.58
C ASP A 107 -9.40 -10.38 9.22
N MET A 108 -8.54 -10.42 8.20
CA MET A 108 -8.96 -10.02 6.84
C MET A 108 -10.08 -10.92 6.33
N GLU A 109 -10.98 -10.35 5.52
CA GLU A 109 -12.06 -11.08 4.87
C GLU A 109 -11.58 -12.35 4.17
N LEU A 110 -12.42 -13.39 4.19
CA LEU A 110 -12.11 -14.66 3.54
C LEU A 110 -12.24 -14.56 2.01
N GLU A 111 -13.11 -13.67 1.54
CA GLU A 111 -13.39 -13.44 0.13
C GLU A 111 -13.05 -12.01 -0.25
N LEU A 112 -12.67 -11.79 -1.50
CA LEU A 112 -12.37 -10.47 -2.03
C LEU A 112 -13.64 -9.62 -2.11
N ASN A 113 -13.63 -8.45 -1.47
CA ASN A 113 -14.59 -7.40 -1.78
C ASN A 113 -14.12 -6.66 -3.05
N ILE A 114 -14.76 -6.98 -4.17
CA ILE A 114 -14.39 -6.45 -5.49
C ILE A 114 -14.48 -4.92 -5.52
N LYS A 115 -15.55 -4.33 -4.96
CA LYS A 115 -15.70 -2.87 -4.91
C LYS A 115 -14.54 -2.20 -4.17
N LEU A 116 -14.17 -2.75 -3.01
CA LEU A 116 -13.05 -2.20 -2.22
C LEU A 116 -11.73 -2.31 -2.97
N HIS A 117 -11.49 -3.43 -3.65
CA HIS A 117 -10.30 -3.61 -4.47
C HIS A 117 -10.26 -2.65 -5.66
N ASP A 118 -11.36 -2.51 -6.40
CA ASP A 118 -11.44 -1.62 -7.55
C ASP A 118 -11.17 -0.16 -7.16
N GLU A 119 -11.72 0.30 -6.04
CA GLU A 119 -11.47 1.66 -5.56
C GLU A 119 -10.04 1.84 -5.06
N ASN A 120 -9.43 0.80 -4.48
CA ASN A 120 -8.01 0.80 -4.11
C ASN A 120 -7.10 0.88 -5.34
N MET A 121 -7.45 0.18 -6.41
CA MET A 121 -6.71 0.24 -7.68
C MET A 121 -6.83 1.61 -8.35
N LYS A 122 -8.02 2.23 -8.36
CA LYS A 122 -8.19 3.62 -8.83
C LYS A 122 -7.31 4.60 -8.06
N ALA A 123 -7.17 4.40 -6.76
CA ALA A 123 -6.28 5.22 -5.93
C ALA A 123 -4.81 5.07 -6.35
N PHE A 124 -4.37 3.84 -6.62
CA PHE A 124 -3.01 3.57 -7.06
C PHE A 124 -2.73 4.15 -8.45
N GLU A 125 -3.62 3.91 -9.42
CA GLU A 125 -3.51 4.45 -10.78
C GLU A 125 -3.50 5.98 -10.80
N TYR A 126 -4.32 6.63 -9.95
CA TYR A 126 -4.31 8.08 -9.78
C TYR A 126 -2.93 8.60 -9.35
N ILE A 127 -2.32 7.97 -8.34
CA ILE A 127 -0.98 8.38 -7.88
C ILE A 127 0.06 8.14 -8.96
N LEU A 128 0.03 7.00 -9.65
CA LEU A 128 0.92 6.74 -10.77
C LEU A 128 0.75 7.75 -11.91
N GLY A 129 -0.48 8.17 -12.17
CA GLY A 129 -0.81 9.17 -13.20
C GLY A 129 -0.30 10.59 -12.89
N LEU A 130 0.08 10.88 -11.65
CA LEU A 130 0.71 12.16 -11.28
C LEU A 130 2.18 12.25 -11.75
N TYR A 131 2.79 11.14 -12.11
CA TYR A 131 4.14 11.09 -12.67
C TYR A 131 4.06 11.29 -14.18
N SER A 132 4.01 12.56 -14.62
CA SER A 132 4.09 12.99 -15.99
C SER A 132 5.50 13.51 -16.33
N ASP A 133 5.78 13.73 -17.64
CA ASP A 133 6.94 14.47 -18.10
C ASP A 133 8.32 13.84 -17.82
N GLY A 134 8.39 12.48 -17.88
CA GLY A 134 9.67 11.77 -17.82
C GLY A 134 10.07 11.37 -16.39
N ASN A 135 9.27 11.66 -15.39
CA ASN A 135 9.48 11.16 -14.03
C ASN A 135 8.93 9.72 -13.92
N THR A 136 9.75 8.82 -13.40
CA THR A 136 9.40 7.41 -13.21
C THR A 136 8.91 7.17 -11.78
N PRO A 137 7.70 6.61 -11.57
CA PRO A 137 7.26 6.23 -10.24
C PRO A 137 8.18 5.19 -9.61
N SER A 138 8.62 5.41 -8.38
CA SER A 138 9.40 4.46 -7.59
C SER A 138 8.49 3.70 -6.65
N VAL A 139 8.37 2.37 -6.83
CA VAL A 139 7.47 1.51 -6.09
C VAL A 139 8.24 0.46 -5.28
N TRP A 140 8.05 0.45 -3.99
CA TRP A 140 8.63 -0.53 -3.07
C TRP A 140 7.61 -1.63 -2.76
N ALA A 141 7.90 -2.87 -3.18
CA ALA A 141 7.18 -4.09 -2.84
C ALA A 141 7.49 -4.49 -1.40
N ALA A 142 6.48 -4.49 -0.52
CA ALA A 142 6.66 -4.64 0.93
C ALA A 142 5.57 -5.49 1.62
N TRP A 143 4.88 -6.38 0.90
CA TRP A 143 3.74 -7.15 1.41
C TRP A 143 4.11 -8.37 2.28
N GLY A 144 5.34 -8.85 2.24
CA GLY A 144 5.81 -9.95 3.07
C GLY A 144 5.15 -11.30 2.75
N THR A 145 5.34 -12.27 3.65
CA THR A 145 4.77 -13.62 3.53
C THR A 145 3.27 -13.68 3.81
N ILE A 146 2.69 -12.62 4.35
CA ILE A 146 1.25 -12.51 4.63
C ILE A 146 0.41 -12.58 3.35
N ILE A 147 1.02 -12.34 2.20
CA ILE A 147 0.42 -12.54 0.88
C ILE A 147 -0.21 -13.94 0.71
N GLU A 148 0.28 -14.95 1.42
CA GLU A 148 -0.21 -16.33 1.37
C GLU A 148 -1.47 -16.56 2.24
N LYS A 149 -1.92 -15.57 3.02
CA LYS A 149 -3.04 -15.72 3.97
C LYS A 149 -4.41 -15.84 3.30
N ARG A 150 -4.57 -15.25 2.13
CA ARG A 150 -5.82 -15.30 1.34
C ARG A 150 -5.49 -15.54 -0.12
N SER A 151 -6.23 -16.39 -0.78
CA SER A 151 -6.00 -16.74 -2.19
C SER A 151 -6.09 -15.55 -3.13
N TYR A 152 -6.98 -14.60 -2.86
CA TYR A 152 -7.19 -13.41 -3.69
C TYR A 152 -6.03 -12.40 -3.64
N LEU A 153 -5.17 -12.43 -2.61
CA LEU A 153 -4.11 -11.42 -2.45
C LEU A 153 -3.09 -11.47 -3.58
N PHE A 154 -2.81 -12.65 -4.15
CA PHE A 154 -1.93 -12.76 -5.33
C PHE A 154 -2.54 -12.10 -6.57
N ASP A 155 -3.84 -12.22 -6.77
CA ASP A 155 -4.54 -11.56 -7.87
C ASP A 155 -4.49 -10.04 -7.68
N CYS A 156 -4.74 -9.56 -6.47
CA CYS A 156 -4.59 -8.14 -6.15
C CYS A 156 -3.16 -7.63 -6.44
N VAL A 157 -2.11 -8.35 -6.04
CA VAL A 157 -0.72 -7.96 -6.35
C VAL A 157 -0.49 -7.92 -7.87
N ARG A 158 -1.07 -8.88 -8.62
CA ARG A 158 -0.96 -8.88 -10.09
C ARG A 158 -1.53 -7.61 -10.70
N ASP A 159 -2.66 -7.13 -10.17
CA ASP A 159 -3.28 -5.90 -10.67
C ASP A 159 -2.40 -4.68 -10.38
N PHE A 160 -1.82 -4.57 -9.16
CA PHE A 160 -0.81 -3.53 -8.84
C PHE A 160 0.40 -3.59 -9.77
N VAL A 161 0.92 -4.78 -10.06
CA VAL A 161 2.07 -4.96 -10.96
C VAL A 161 1.72 -4.54 -12.40
N ASN A 162 0.55 -4.91 -12.88
CA ASN A 162 0.08 -4.52 -14.21
C ASN A 162 -0.10 -3.00 -14.32
N ALA A 163 -0.74 -2.35 -13.34
CA ALA A 163 -0.89 -0.91 -13.29
C ALA A 163 0.48 -0.21 -13.26
N GLY A 164 1.39 -0.65 -12.39
CA GLY A 164 2.74 -0.12 -12.33
C GLY A 164 3.50 -0.24 -13.65
N LYS A 165 3.37 -1.38 -14.34
CA LYS A 165 3.98 -1.62 -15.67
C LYS A 165 3.42 -0.64 -16.71
N ASN A 166 2.11 -0.41 -16.72
CA ASN A 166 1.47 0.51 -17.66
C ASN A 166 1.96 1.96 -17.48
N HIS A 167 2.38 2.33 -16.27
CA HIS A 167 2.94 3.64 -15.95
C HIS A 167 4.48 3.67 -15.92
N GLY A 168 5.17 2.60 -16.35
CA GLY A 168 6.63 2.55 -16.39
C GLY A 168 7.29 2.58 -15.01
N ALA A 169 6.59 2.16 -13.95
CA ALA A 169 7.09 2.20 -12.59
C ALA A 169 8.37 1.35 -12.42
N LYS A 170 9.34 1.88 -11.69
CA LYS A 170 10.52 1.16 -11.25
C LYS A 170 10.25 0.52 -9.90
N TRP A 171 10.50 -0.79 -9.80
CA TRP A 171 10.17 -1.56 -8.62
C TRP A 171 11.40 -1.89 -7.79
N TYR A 172 11.21 -1.89 -6.47
CA TYR A 172 12.23 -2.16 -5.48
C TYR A 172 11.72 -3.12 -4.40
N THR A 173 12.68 -3.72 -3.70
CA THR A 173 12.47 -4.41 -2.43
C THR A 173 13.53 -3.93 -1.43
N ALA A 174 13.34 -4.16 -0.14
CA ALA A 174 14.34 -3.85 0.87
C ALA A 174 14.53 -5.05 1.79
N GLY A 175 15.78 -5.32 2.16
CA GLY A 175 16.12 -6.45 3.01
C GLY A 175 15.99 -7.81 2.31
N LYS A 176 16.27 -8.86 3.07
CA LYS A 176 16.31 -10.23 2.53
C LYS A 176 14.90 -10.74 2.24
N LYS A 177 14.66 -11.20 1.01
CA LYS A 177 13.43 -11.92 0.66
C LYS A 177 13.23 -13.16 1.55
N SER A 178 11.98 -13.55 1.76
CA SER A 178 11.64 -14.80 2.47
C SER A 178 12.20 -16.03 1.75
N LYS A 179 12.18 -17.18 2.42
CA LYS A 179 12.58 -18.46 1.78
C LYS A 179 11.72 -18.81 0.56
N THR A 180 10.48 -18.34 0.55
CA THR A 180 9.53 -18.53 -0.56
C THR A 180 9.64 -17.42 -1.62
N GLY A 181 10.53 -16.43 -1.45
CA GLY A 181 10.81 -15.38 -2.43
C GLY A 181 10.01 -14.09 -2.25
N HIS A 182 9.17 -13.98 -1.22
CA HIS A 182 8.38 -12.77 -0.98
C HIS A 182 9.24 -11.58 -0.52
N PRO A 183 8.90 -10.35 -0.96
CA PRO A 183 9.52 -9.13 -0.48
C PRO A 183 9.42 -9.02 1.05
N HIS A 184 10.42 -8.42 1.69
CA HIS A 184 10.41 -8.28 3.15
C HIS A 184 9.38 -7.23 3.60
N HIS A 185 8.70 -7.50 4.71
CA HIS A 185 7.78 -6.53 5.32
C HIS A 185 8.56 -5.43 6.06
N PRO A 186 8.15 -4.15 6.04
CA PRO A 186 8.94 -3.04 6.56
C PRO A 186 9.20 -3.07 8.07
N LEU A 187 8.34 -3.71 8.86
CA LEU A 187 8.31 -3.61 10.34
C LEU A 187 9.67 -3.86 11.01
N TYR A 188 10.45 -4.80 10.49
CA TYR A 188 11.71 -5.23 11.12
C TYR A 188 12.95 -4.83 10.32
N LEU A 189 12.82 -3.92 9.36
CA LEU A 189 13.95 -3.45 8.58
C LEU A 189 14.85 -2.51 9.39
N SER A 190 16.17 -2.61 9.11
CA SER A 190 17.15 -1.63 9.61
C SER A 190 16.80 -0.22 9.13
N LYS A 191 17.17 0.78 9.91
CA LYS A 191 17.06 2.20 9.52
C LYS A 191 17.88 2.54 8.26
N THR A 192 18.89 1.75 7.96
CA THR A 192 19.81 1.90 6.83
C THR A 192 19.59 0.85 5.73
N SER A 193 18.38 0.29 5.65
CA SER A 193 18.04 -0.64 4.58
C SER A 193 18.03 0.07 3.25
N VAL A 194 18.84 -0.46 2.32
CA VAL A 194 18.90 0.01 0.93
C VAL A 194 17.76 -0.64 0.14
N LEU A 195 17.28 0.08 -0.85
CA LEU A 195 16.33 -0.43 -1.84
C LEU A 195 17.12 -1.14 -2.95
N ASP A 196 16.80 -2.42 -3.16
CA ASP A 196 17.33 -3.24 -4.24
C ASP A 196 16.33 -3.34 -5.38
N ASP A 197 16.79 -3.42 -6.62
CA ASP A 197 15.92 -3.61 -7.79
C ASP A 197 15.08 -4.89 -7.63
N PHE A 198 13.83 -4.82 -8.05
CA PHE A 198 12.85 -5.91 -7.94
C PHE A 198 12.13 -6.12 -9.26
N GLU A 199 12.10 -7.36 -9.74
CA GLU A 199 11.39 -7.75 -10.96
C GLU A 199 10.01 -8.35 -10.62
N PRO A 200 8.97 -7.52 -10.53
CA PRO A 200 7.66 -7.96 -10.06
C PRO A 200 6.99 -8.95 -11.03
N THR A 201 7.27 -8.86 -12.33
CA THR A 201 6.73 -9.81 -13.32
C THR A 201 7.31 -11.22 -13.13
N GLU A 202 8.61 -11.32 -12.87
CA GLU A 202 9.25 -12.61 -12.57
C GLU A 202 8.71 -13.18 -11.25
N TYR A 203 8.54 -12.33 -10.24
CA TYR A 203 7.92 -12.71 -8.98
C TYR A 203 6.54 -13.32 -9.19
N ILE A 204 5.62 -12.65 -9.88
CA ILE A 204 4.28 -13.15 -10.17
C ILE A 204 4.33 -14.50 -10.94
N ASN A 205 5.20 -14.61 -11.95
CA ASN A 205 5.31 -15.82 -12.74
C ASN A 205 5.86 -17.02 -11.94
N SER A 206 6.70 -16.79 -10.93
CA SER A 206 7.25 -17.85 -10.08
C SER A 206 6.19 -18.58 -9.24
N PHE A 207 5.03 -17.93 -8.98
CA PHE A 207 3.92 -18.53 -8.23
C PHE A 207 2.90 -19.24 -9.14
N LYS A 208 2.71 -18.79 -10.37
CA LYS A 208 1.85 -19.48 -11.36
C LYS A 208 2.30 -20.91 -11.65
N THR A 209 3.60 -21.19 -11.53
CA THR A 209 4.17 -22.52 -11.76
C THR A 209 3.99 -23.49 -10.59
N LYS A 210 3.61 -23.01 -9.40
CA LYS A 210 3.41 -23.86 -8.20
C LYS A 210 1.95 -24.34 -8.05
N GLU A 211 1.01 -23.75 -8.76
CA GLU A 211 -0.42 -24.13 -8.75
C GLU A 211 -0.77 -25.22 -9.78
N ARG A 212 0.22 -25.78 -10.48
CA ARG A 212 0.09 -26.90 -11.41
C ARG A 212 0.80 -28.11 -10.82
#